data_80b4586b34235b644041b69fbad1b92f
#
_entry.id   80b4586b34235b644041b69fbad1b92f
#
_cell.length_a   1.000
_cell.length_b   1.000
_cell.length_c   1.000
_cell.angle_alpha   90.00
_cell.angle_beta   90.00
_cell.angle_gamma   90.00
#
_symmetry.space_group_name_H-M   'P 1'
#
loop_
_entity.id
_entity.type
_entity.pdbx_description
1 polymer ?
#
loop_
_entity_poly.entity_id
_entity_poly.type
_entity_poly.pdbx_seq_one_letter_code
_entity_poly.pdbx_strand_id
1 'polypeptide(L)'
;MRALAEQSVDNLLKLVKGEDDGVAAAEEDSGLRAKTTLVEDDLEAVNRLFRERKWTDGLPVVPPTRERVEAMLAGTPRKPEEVIDLVAPGFGAATVERIAINAVMAGCEPACMPVLIAAVEAVCSPEFNLQGIQATTNPVAVWLIVNGPVAKALDMNAGPNCLGQGNWANATLGRALRLILQNVGRALPGVMDRATHGQPGKYLFCCAENEEENPWEALHVERGLEAGQSAVTVVGAEGTTNMNTHSKIAAEIIRVVAETMKRPAGNDYRTGGEPWLVFSPEHADVL
;
A
#
# COMPACT_ATOMS: atom_id res chain seq x y z
N MET A 1 -30.26 14.12 15.08
CA MET A 1 -29.06 14.07 14.24
C MET A 1 -27.76 14.50 14.97
N ARG A 2 -27.75 15.61 15.73
CA ARG A 2 -26.55 16.01 16.51
C ARG A 2 -26.12 14.96 17.56
N ALA A 3 -27.03 14.41 18.34
CA ALA A 3 -26.73 13.42 19.37
C ALA A 3 -26.16 12.11 18.82
N LEU A 4 -26.53 11.68 17.60
CA LEU A 4 -25.97 10.51 16.94
C LEU A 4 -24.56 10.77 16.42
N ALA A 5 -24.25 12.00 16.01
CA ALA A 5 -22.91 12.38 15.58
C ALA A 5 -21.93 12.45 16.76
N GLU A 6 -22.36 13.01 17.90
CA GLU A 6 -21.56 13.06 19.13
C GLU A 6 -21.30 11.66 19.70
N GLN A 7 -22.29 10.77 19.69
CA GLN A 7 -22.14 9.37 20.11
C GLN A 7 -21.23 8.56 19.18
N SER A 8 -21.23 8.88 17.87
CA SER A 8 -20.31 8.27 16.90
C SER A 8 -18.87 8.74 17.10
N VAL A 9 -18.65 10.01 17.43
CA VAL A 9 -17.32 10.57 17.74
C VAL A 9 -16.79 9.98 19.04
N ASP A 10 -17.61 9.85 20.09
CA ASP A 10 -17.21 9.22 21.35
C ASP A 10 -16.89 7.73 21.18
N ASN A 11 -17.62 7.00 20.34
CA ASN A 11 -17.32 5.61 20.03
C ASN A 11 -16.03 5.47 19.20
N LEU A 12 -15.78 6.39 18.25
CA LEU A 12 -14.53 6.48 17.52
C LEU A 12 -13.34 6.79 18.44
N LEU A 13 -13.52 7.71 19.38
CA LEU A 13 -12.50 8.05 20.37
C LEU A 13 -12.21 6.88 21.34
N LYS A 14 -13.22 6.07 21.71
CA LYS A 14 -13.02 4.84 22.51
C LYS A 14 -12.27 3.75 21.74
N LEU A 15 -12.57 3.57 20.44
CA LEU A 15 -11.83 2.67 19.57
C LEU A 15 -10.37 3.11 19.36
N VAL A 16 -10.11 4.42 19.32
CA VAL A 16 -8.76 4.99 19.24
C VAL A 16 -8.00 4.82 20.56
N LYS A 17 -8.68 4.81 21.71
CA LYS A 17 -8.08 4.66 23.03
C LYS A 17 -7.75 3.22 23.43
N GLY A 18 -8.19 2.21 22.66
CA GLY A 18 -7.78 0.82 22.83
C GLY A 18 -8.01 0.28 24.25
N GLU A 19 -9.23 0.38 24.77
CA GLU A 19 -9.62 -0.36 25.95
C GLU A 19 -9.75 -1.85 25.58
N ASP A 20 -8.67 -2.59 25.75
CA ASP A 20 -8.67 -4.05 25.73
C ASP A 20 -8.25 -4.54 27.11
N ASP A 21 -9.15 -5.29 27.74
CA ASP A 21 -8.99 -5.76 29.12
C ASP A 21 -7.85 -6.75 29.27
N GLY A 22 -6.89 -6.40 30.08
CA GLY A 22 -6.04 -7.31 30.82
C GLY A 22 -4.65 -7.62 30.29
N VAL A 23 -3.69 -6.71 30.51
CA VAL A 23 -2.30 -7.03 30.89
C VAL A 23 -1.71 -5.85 31.69
N ALA A 24 -0.93 -6.19 32.73
CA ALA A 24 -0.40 -5.35 33.78
C ALA A 24 0.24 -4.03 33.31
N ALA A 25 0.08 -2.99 34.15
CA ALA A 25 0.60 -1.64 34.01
C ALA A 25 2.12 -1.60 33.83
N ALA A 26 2.56 -0.88 32.80
CA ALA A 26 3.89 -0.30 32.71
C ALA A 26 3.79 1.07 32.02
N GLU A 27 4.27 2.07 32.71
CA GLU A 27 4.61 3.43 32.30
C GLU A 27 3.66 4.19 31.36
N GLU A 28 3.33 5.42 31.73
CA GLU A 28 2.54 6.38 30.93
C GLU A 28 3.17 6.61 29.56
N ASP A 29 2.78 5.76 28.60
CA ASP A 29 3.11 5.93 27.20
C ASP A 29 2.04 6.81 26.54
N SER A 30 2.46 7.78 25.76
CA SER A 30 1.59 8.71 25.01
C SER A 30 0.61 8.00 24.03
N GLY A 31 0.54 6.67 24.02
CA GLY A 31 -0.27 5.86 23.12
C GLY A 31 0.23 5.86 21.66
N LEU A 32 1.31 6.58 21.37
CA LEU A 32 1.91 6.69 20.04
C LEU A 32 2.95 5.60 19.77
N ARG A 33 3.63 5.10 20.82
CA ARG A 33 4.60 4.00 20.70
C ARG A 33 3.89 2.64 20.60
N ALA A 34 4.51 1.71 19.90
CA ALA A 34 3.99 0.35 19.79
C ALA A 34 4.22 -0.43 21.09
N LYS A 35 3.18 -1.14 21.55
CA LYS A 35 3.30 -2.01 22.74
C LYS A 35 4.12 -3.25 22.40
N THR A 36 5.00 -3.67 23.33
CA THR A 36 5.80 -4.88 23.20
C THR A 36 5.04 -6.09 23.76
N THR A 37 5.07 -7.21 23.06
CA THR A 37 4.51 -8.47 23.52
C THR A 37 5.63 -9.49 23.65
N LEU A 38 5.70 -10.20 24.79
CA LEU A 38 6.61 -11.32 24.96
C LEU A 38 6.02 -12.58 24.31
N VAL A 39 6.83 -13.26 23.54
CA VAL A 39 6.48 -14.53 22.87
C VAL A 39 7.70 -15.44 22.96
N GLU A 40 7.48 -16.75 22.88
CA GLU A 40 8.55 -17.74 22.78
C GLU A 40 9.46 -17.41 21.58
N ASP A 41 10.79 -17.55 21.75
CA ASP A 41 11.79 -17.32 20.70
C ASP A 41 11.77 -18.48 19.69
N ASP A 42 10.64 -18.62 19.03
CA ASP A 42 10.37 -19.59 17.99
C ASP A 42 9.56 -18.96 16.86
N LEU A 43 10.02 -19.11 15.62
CA LEU A 43 9.39 -18.51 14.45
C LEU A 43 7.95 -18.99 14.25
N GLU A 44 7.66 -20.26 14.53
CA GLU A 44 6.32 -20.82 14.40
C GLU A 44 5.37 -20.27 15.47
N ALA A 45 5.86 -20.11 16.71
CA ALA A 45 5.12 -19.49 17.81
C ALA A 45 4.76 -18.03 17.48
N VAL A 46 5.72 -17.27 16.97
CA VAL A 46 5.48 -15.87 16.52
C VAL A 46 4.43 -15.85 15.42
N ASN A 47 4.59 -16.64 14.35
CA ASN A 47 3.64 -16.62 13.23
C ASN A 47 2.25 -17.14 13.64
N ARG A 48 2.15 -18.07 14.60
CA ARG A 48 0.88 -18.51 15.18
C ARG A 48 0.19 -17.36 15.91
N LEU A 49 0.90 -16.65 16.79
CA LEU A 49 0.37 -15.48 17.50
C LEU A 49 -0.14 -14.43 16.52
N PHE A 50 0.63 -14.11 15.48
CA PHE A 50 0.25 -13.09 14.50
C PHE A 50 -1.00 -13.48 13.72
N ARG A 51 -1.20 -14.78 13.39
CA ARG A 51 -2.44 -15.27 12.79
C ARG A 51 -3.64 -15.16 13.73
N GLU A 52 -3.48 -15.58 14.99
CA GLU A 52 -4.53 -15.50 16.01
C GLU A 52 -4.99 -14.07 16.26
N ARG A 53 -4.04 -13.13 16.28
CA ARG A 53 -4.29 -11.71 16.48
C ARG A 53 -4.73 -10.99 15.19
N LYS A 54 -4.75 -11.67 14.04
CA LYS A 54 -5.05 -11.08 12.72
C LYS A 54 -4.10 -9.93 12.33
N TRP A 55 -2.84 -10.02 12.74
CA TRP A 55 -1.80 -9.04 12.42
C TRP A 55 -1.05 -9.35 11.13
N THR A 56 -1.28 -10.52 10.54
CA THR A 56 -0.71 -10.92 9.24
C THR A 56 -1.79 -10.92 8.15
N ASP A 57 -1.34 -10.75 6.93
CA ASP A 57 -2.12 -10.88 5.69
C ASP A 57 -2.43 -12.34 5.28
N GLY A 58 -2.07 -13.30 6.13
CA GLY A 58 -2.19 -14.74 5.86
C GLY A 58 -0.86 -15.40 5.50
N LEU A 59 0.14 -14.62 5.12
CA LEU A 59 1.50 -15.11 4.85
C LEU A 59 2.37 -15.05 6.12
N PRO A 60 3.44 -15.86 6.21
CA PRO A 60 4.42 -15.76 7.27
C PRO A 60 5.03 -14.35 7.32
N VAL A 61 5.36 -13.88 8.51
CA VAL A 61 5.99 -12.58 8.72
C VAL A 61 7.41 -12.73 9.26
N VAL A 62 8.25 -11.76 8.96
CA VAL A 62 9.51 -11.58 9.66
C VAL A 62 9.18 -11.00 11.04
N PRO A 63 9.61 -11.63 12.16
CA PRO A 63 9.32 -11.12 13.49
C PRO A 63 9.86 -9.71 13.68
N PRO A 64 9.01 -8.72 14.02
CA PRO A 64 9.43 -7.33 14.25
C PRO A 64 10.02 -7.19 15.65
N THR A 65 11.19 -7.78 15.89
CA THR A 65 11.93 -7.61 17.13
C THR A 65 12.39 -6.16 17.29
N ARG A 66 12.71 -5.76 18.52
CA ARG A 66 13.19 -4.40 18.81
C ARG A 66 14.38 -4.03 17.93
N GLU A 67 15.35 -4.93 17.82
CA GLU A 67 16.58 -4.70 17.05
C GLU A 67 16.29 -4.50 15.55
N ARG A 68 15.36 -5.28 15.00
CA ARG A 68 14.96 -5.16 13.58
C ARG A 68 14.19 -3.88 13.33
N VAL A 69 13.32 -3.48 14.25
CA VAL A 69 12.57 -2.22 14.14
C VAL A 69 13.51 -1.01 14.28
N GLU A 70 14.47 -1.05 15.20
CA GLU A 70 15.48 0.00 15.35
C GLU A 70 16.36 0.11 14.09
N ALA A 71 16.79 -1.03 13.51
CA ALA A 71 17.51 -1.05 12.24
C ALA A 71 16.66 -0.48 11.08
N MET A 72 15.37 -0.79 11.04
CA MET A 72 14.45 -0.24 10.04
C MET A 72 14.27 1.27 10.19
N LEU A 73 14.13 1.76 11.42
CA LEU A 73 14.02 3.19 11.73
C LEU A 73 15.26 3.99 11.33
N ALA A 74 16.44 3.37 11.29
CA ALA A 74 17.64 4.02 10.79
C ALA A 74 17.57 4.39 9.29
N GLY A 75 16.61 3.86 8.54
CA GLY A 75 16.34 4.20 7.13
C GLY A 75 15.66 5.55 6.91
N THR A 76 15.33 6.29 7.97
CA THR A 76 14.71 7.60 7.87
C THR A 76 15.20 8.53 8.97
N PRO A 77 15.32 9.86 8.71
CA PRO A 77 15.65 10.83 9.75
C PRO A 77 14.41 11.23 10.61
N ARG A 78 13.22 10.77 10.27
CA ARG A 78 11.98 11.12 11.00
C ARG A 78 11.92 10.39 12.34
N LYS A 79 11.29 11.01 13.33
CA LYS A 79 11.20 10.46 14.68
C LYS A 79 10.22 9.29 14.73
N PRO A 80 10.48 8.24 15.54
CA PRO A 80 9.62 7.07 15.63
C PRO A 80 8.16 7.37 16.00
N GLU A 81 7.95 8.32 16.92
CA GLU A 81 6.64 8.77 17.42
C GLU A 81 5.93 9.77 16.49
N GLU A 82 6.59 10.25 15.47
CA GLU A 82 5.99 11.17 14.52
C GLU A 82 4.83 10.51 13.79
N VAL A 83 3.66 11.15 13.86
CA VAL A 83 2.45 10.68 13.16
C VAL A 83 2.48 11.22 11.74
N ILE A 84 2.49 10.31 10.77
CA ILE A 84 2.44 10.65 9.35
C ILE A 84 1.01 11.05 8.98
N ASP A 85 0.03 10.19 9.30
CA ASP A 85 -1.39 10.48 9.07
C ASP A 85 -2.28 9.46 9.82
N LEU A 86 -3.60 9.64 9.72
CA LEU A 86 -4.63 8.73 10.23
C LEU A 86 -5.15 7.84 9.10
N VAL A 87 -4.81 6.57 9.13
CA VAL A 87 -5.11 5.62 8.07
C VAL A 87 -6.55 5.12 8.15
N ALA A 88 -7.36 5.44 7.14
CA ALA A 88 -8.74 4.94 7.02
C ALA A 88 -8.75 3.41 6.74
N PRO A 89 -9.85 2.69 7.07
CA PRO A 89 -11.12 3.20 7.60
C PRO A 89 -11.19 3.28 9.12
N GLY A 90 -10.23 2.74 9.86
CA GLY A 90 -10.20 2.74 11.32
C GLY A 90 -9.49 3.96 11.91
N PHE A 91 -8.93 4.82 11.08
CA PHE A 91 -8.24 6.06 11.46
C PHE A 91 -7.15 5.88 12.52
N GLY A 92 -6.46 4.74 12.49
CA GLY A 92 -5.30 4.52 13.35
C GLY A 92 -4.13 5.44 12.95
N ALA A 93 -3.43 5.97 13.95
CA ALA A 93 -2.27 6.83 13.72
C ALA A 93 -1.11 6.02 13.12
N ALA A 94 -0.70 6.33 11.90
CA ALA A 94 0.49 5.79 11.27
C ALA A 94 1.71 6.54 11.77
N THR A 95 2.27 6.09 12.91
CA THR A 95 3.58 6.60 13.34
C THR A 95 4.68 5.98 12.51
N VAL A 96 5.83 6.66 12.40
CA VAL A 96 7.01 6.14 11.72
C VAL A 96 7.41 4.76 12.27
N GLU A 97 7.31 4.55 13.60
CA GLU A 97 7.56 3.24 14.21
C GLU A 97 6.56 2.17 13.75
N ARG A 98 5.26 2.49 13.66
CA ARG A 98 4.25 1.53 13.17
C ARG A 98 4.45 1.18 11.71
N ILE A 99 4.88 2.15 10.90
CA ILE A 99 5.28 1.90 9.50
C ILE A 99 6.49 0.95 9.49
N ALA A 100 7.53 1.23 10.29
CA ALA A 100 8.73 0.39 10.39
C ALA A 100 8.43 -1.05 10.84
N ILE A 101 7.53 -1.24 11.82
CA ILE A 101 7.08 -2.57 12.26
C ILE A 101 6.49 -3.36 11.09
N ASN A 102 5.57 -2.77 10.33
CA ASN A 102 4.95 -3.44 9.20
C ASN A 102 5.93 -3.66 8.03
N ALA A 103 6.91 -2.76 7.86
CA ALA A 103 8.00 -2.92 6.91
C ALA A 103 8.88 -4.15 7.26
N VAL A 104 9.27 -4.30 8.53
CA VAL A 104 9.98 -5.50 9.01
C VAL A 104 9.16 -6.75 8.77
N MET A 105 7.88 -6.73 9.14
CA MET A 105 6.98 -7.88 8.95
C MET A 105 6.89 -8.33 7.49
N ALA A 106 6.90 -7.39 6.56
CA ALA A 106 6.90 -7.66 5.12
C ALA A 106 8.25 -8.15 4.58
N GLY A 107 9.34 -7.89 5.29
CA GLY A 107 10.71 -8.21 4.87
C GLY A 107 11.41 -7.08 4.11
N CYS A 108 10.98 -5.84 4.27
CA CYS A 108 11.64 -4.68 3.67
C CYS A 108 13.06 -4.47 4.23
N GLU A 109 13.89 -3.82 3.43
CA GLU A 109 15.16 -3.25 3.87
C GLU A 109 14.96 -1.82 4.39
N PRO A 110 15.85 -1.31 5.26
CA PRO A 110 15.72 0.05 5.83
C PRO A 110 15.61 1.16 4.77
N ALA A 111 16.27 1.00 3.63
CA ALA A 111 16.21 1.95 2.52
C ALA A 111 14.79 2.12 1.93
N CYS A 112 13.85 1.20 2.23
CA CYS A 112 12.45 1.30 1.82
C CYS A 112 11.64 2.34 2.63
N MET A 113 12.11 2.77 3.79
CA MET A 113 11.35 3.64 4.69
C MET A 113 10.88 4.95 4.05
N PRO A 114 11.69 5.70 3.29
CA PRO A 114 11.21 6.91 2.64
C PRO A 114 10.05 6.67 1.67
N VAL A 115 10.11 5.57 0.90
CA VAL A 115 9.05 5.19 -0.04
C VAL A 115 7.75 4.82 0.69
N LEU A 116 7.85 4.05 1.79
CA LEU A 116 6.68 3.67 2.59
C LEU A 116 6.02 4.86 3.28
N ILE A 117 6.82 5.80 3.79
CA ILE A 117 6.31 7.03 4.41
C ILE A 117 5.55 7.85 3.36
N ALA A 118 6.15 8.10 2.20
CA ALA A 118 5.51 8.81 1.10
C ALA A 118 4.24 8.08 0.60
N ALA A 119 4.26 6.74 0.56
CA ALA A 119 3.09 5.96 0.19
C ALA A 119 1.94 6.11 1.20
N VAL A 120 2.24 6.17 2.50
CA VAL A 120 1.23 6.44 3.54
C VAL A 120 0.67 7.84 3.40
N GLU A 121 1.52 8.86 3.19
CA GLU A 121 1.07 10.24 2.91
C GLU A 121 0.14 10.28 1.68
N ALA A 122 0.53 9.62 0.60
CA ALA A 122 -0.24 9.60 -0.65
C ALA A 122 -1.61 8.90 -0.50
N VAL A 123 -1.68 7.74 0.16
CA VAL A 123 -2.98 7.04 0.35
C VAL A 123 -3.91 7.76 1.33
N CYS A 124 -3.36 8.56 2.23
CA CYS A 124 -4.15 9.34 3.18
C CYS A 124 -4.61 10.69 2.61
N SER A 125 -4.14 11.10 1.42
CA SER A 125 -4.64 12.32 0.79
C SER A 125 -6.15 12.20 0.50
N PRO A 126 -6.93 13.30 0.70
CA PRO A 126 -8.38 13.27 0.48
C PRO A 126 -8.78 12.83 -0.93
N GLU A 127 -7.99 13.16 -1.92
CA GLU A 127 -8.23 12.86 -3.34
C GLU A 127 -8.20 11.35 -3.61
N PHE A 128 -7.39 10.60 -2.86
CA PHE A 128 -7.30 9.15 -3.01
C PHE A 128 -8.53 8.40 -2.47
N ASN A 129 -9.26 9.00 -1.52
CA ASN A 129 -10.44 8.40 -0.89
C ASN A 129 -10.18 6.98 -0.34
N LEU A 130 -9.13 6.83 0.48
CA LEU A 130 -8.72 5.54 1.04
C LEU A 130 -9.88 4.81 1.74
N GLN A 131 -10.78 5.54 2.42
CA GLN A 131 -11.92 4.93 3.10
C GLN A 131 -12.85 4.21 2.11
N GLY A 132 -13.17 4.83 0.98
CA GLY A 132 -13.96 4.23 -0.07
C GLY A 132 -13.28 3.00 -0.67
N ILE A 133 -11.99 3.10 -0.95
CA ILE A 133 -11.16 2.02 -1.51
C ILE A 133 -11.09 0.82 -0.59
N GLN A 134 -10.95 1.03 0.72
CA GLN A 134 -10.82 -0.06 1.68
C GLN A 134 -12.17 -0.71 2.05
N ALA A 135 -13.26 0.07 2.12
CA ALA A 135 -14.57 -0.39 2.59
C ALA A 135 -15.51 -0.88 1.47
N THR A 136 -15.12 -0.74 0.22
CA THR A 136 -15.93 -1.17 -0.93
C THR A 136 -16.12 -2.69 -0.97
N THR A 137 -17.23 -3.13 -1.59
CA THR A 137 -17.45 -4.53 -1.95
C THR A 137 -16.68 -4.95 -3.21
N ASN A 138 -16.12 -4.01 -3.95
CA ASN A 138 -15.26 -4.25 -5.10
C ASN A 138 -13.86 -4.72 -4.69
N PRO A 139 -13.12 -5.41 -5.55
CA PRO A 139 -11.82 -5.99 -5.20
C PRO A 139 -10.65 -4.99 -5.29
N VAL A 140 -10.88 -3.73 -4.93
CA VAL A 140 -9.86 -2.68 -5.10
C VAL A 140 -8.62 -2.95 -4.25
N ALA A 141 -7.46 -2.91 -4.89
CA ALA A 141 -6.15 -2.91 -4.26
C ALA A 141 -5.46 -1.57 -4.47
N VAL A 142 -4.59 -1.18 -3.56
CA VAL A 142 -3.70 -0.04 -3.77
C VAL A 142 -2.51 -0.48 -4.61
N TRP A 143 -2.38 0.06 -5.81
CA TRP A 143 -1.20 -0.11 -6.64
C TRP A 143 -0.23 1.03 -6.37
N LEU A 144 1.00 0.70 -5.99
CA LEU A 144 2.09 1.62 -5.72
C LEU A 144 3.04 1.64 -6.92
N ILE A 145 3.23 2.81 -7.52
CA ILE A 145 4.18 3.05 -8.58
C ILE A 145 5.30 3.93 -8.03
N VAL A 146 6.55 3.54 -8.26
CA VAL A 146 7.72 4.27 -7.76
C VAL A 146 8.53 4.81 -8.91
N ASN A 147 8.86 6.09 -8.83
CA ASN A 147 9.60 6.84 -9.83
C ASN A 147 10.90 7.43 -9.29
N GLY A 148 11.80 7.73 -10.21
CA GLY A 148 13.03 8.48 -9.95
C GLY A 148 14.16 7.66 -9.33
N PRO A 149 15.20 8.35 -8.83
CA PRO A 149 16.43 7.69 -8.35
C PRO A 149 16.22 6.63 -7.27
N VAL A 150 15.20 6.73 -6.43
CA VAL A 150 14.91 5.75 -5.38
C VAL A 150 14.55 4.39 -5.95
N ALA A 151 13.87 4.32 -7.08
CA ALA A 151 13.52 3.06 -7.72
C ALA A 151 14.79 2.28 -8.12
N LYS A 152 15.78 2.96 -8.68
CA LYS A 152 17.09 2.39 -9.02
C LYS A 152 17.91 2.01 -7.77
N ALA A 153 17.89 2.88 -6.74
CA ALA A 153 18.61 2.62 -5.49
C ALA A 153 18.09 1.38 -4.74
N LEU A 154 16.80 1.06 -4.89
CA LEU A 154 16.15 -0.11 -4.32
C LEU A 154 16.16 -1.34 -5.26
N ASP A 155 16.81 -1.26 -6.42
CA ASP A 155 16.81 -2.31 -7.45
C ASP A 155 15.39 -2.78 -7.81
N MET A 156 14.47 -1.83 -7.95
CA MET A 156 13.07 -2.13 -8.28
C MET A 156 12.92 -2.58 -9.74
N ASN A 157 12.11 -3.59 -9.95
CA ASN A 157 11.79 -4.05 -11.29
C ASN A 157 10.73 -3.16 -11.96
N ALA A 158 11.08 -2.59 -13.10
CA ALA A 158 10.21 -1.85 -14.00
C ALA A 158 10.03 -2.54 -15.37
N GLY A 159 10.73 -3.64 -15.59
CA GLY A 159 10.78 -4.38 -16.85
C GLY A 159 9.92 -5.64 -16.85
N PRO A 160 10.38 -6.72 -17.50
CA PRO A 160 9.62 -7.95 -17.61
C PRO A 160 9.14 -8.47 -16.25
N ASN A 161 7.85 -8.83 -16.17
CA ASN A 161 7.23 -9.37 -14.95
C ASN A 161 7.24 -8.41 -13.74
N CYS A 162 7.26 -7.09 -13.96
CA CYS A 162 7.35 -6.09 -12.87
C CYS A 162 6.19 -6.16 -11.86
N LEU A 163 5.02 -6.64 -12.25
CA LEU A 163 3.87 -6.86 -11.38
C LEU A 163 3.78 -8.30 -10.84
N GLY A 164 4.73 -9.16 -11.19
CA GLY A 164 4.80 -10.55 -10.77
C GLY A 164 5.85 -10.79 -9.68
N GLN A 165 6.12 -12.07 -9.46
CA GLN A 165 7.10 -12.52 -8.48
C GLN A 165 8.54 -12.28 -8.98
N GLY A 166 9.51 -12.23 -8.04
CA GLY A 166 10.94 -12.30 -8.33
C GLY A 166 11.76 -11.09 -7.90
N ASN A 167 11.15 -9.92 -7.74
CA ASN A 167 11.84 -8.76 -7.23
C ASN A 167 11.52 -8.51 -5.75
N TRP A 168 12.57 -8.35 -4.96
CA TRP A 168 12.46 -8.19 -3.51
C TRP A 168 11.76 -6.88 -3.14
N ALA A 169 12.22 -5.76 -3.67
CA ALA A 169 11.69 -4.45 -3.32
C ALA A 169 10.22 -4.28 -3.75
N ASN A 170 9.86 -4.67 -4.98
CA ASN A 170 8.47 -4.62 -5.44
C ASN A 170 7.54 -5.42 -4.51
N ALA A 171 7.94 -6.65 -4.17
CA ALA A 171 7.13 -7.53 -3.36
C ALA A 171 6.99 -7.02 -1.92
N THR A 172 8.10 -6.65 -1.29
CA THR A 172 8.08 -6.26 0.12
C THR A 172 7.47 -4.88 0.35
N LEU A 173 7.68 -3.90 -0.53
CA LEU A 173 7.04 -2.59 -0.47
C LEU A 173 5.52 -2.68 -0.61
N GLY A 174 5.04 -3.38 -1.64
CA GLY A 174 3.61 -3.57 -1.84
C GLY A 174 2.96 -4.28 -0.67
N ARG A 175 3.61 -5.32 -0.13
CA ARG A 175 3.13 -6.06 1.05
C ARG A 175 3.16 -5.22 2.32
N ALA A 176 4.22 -4.43 2.54
CA ALA A 176 4.32 -3.55 3.71
C ALA A 176 3.18 -2.53 3.74
N LEU A 177 2.87 -1.90 2.59
CA LEU A 177 1.73 -1.01 2.47
C LEU A 177 0.42 -1.74 2.83
N ARG A 178 0.19 -2.96 2.29
CA ARG A 178 -0.99 -3.75 2.65
C ARG A 178 -1.08 -4.03 4.15
N LEU A 179 0.03 -4.42 4.79
CA LEU A 179 0.05 -4.65 6.23
C LEU A 179 -0.23 -3.37 7.04
N ILE A 180 0.29 -2.22 6.62
CA ILE A 180 -0.02 -0.91 7.23
C ILE A 180 -1.52 -0.63 7.13
N LEU A 181 -2.12 -0.78 5.96
CA LEU A 181 -3.56 -0.57 5.75
C LEU A 181 -4.42 -1.50 6.60
N GLN A 182 -3.97 -2.74 6.82
CA GLN A 182 -4.67 -3.71 7.66
C GLN A 182 -4.46 -3.44 9.16
N ASN A 183 -3.22 -3.27 9.60
CA ASN A 183 -2.87 -3.23 11.03
C ASN A 183 -3.10 -1.85 11.64
N VAL A 184 -2.76 -0.79 10.92
CA VAL A 184 -2.96 0.60 11.34
C VAL A 184 -4.35 1.08 10.90
N GLY A 185 -4.68 0.90 9.64
CA GLY A 185 -5.97 1.31 9.05
C GLY A 185 -7.16 0.43 9.46
N ARG A 186 -6.93 -0.71 10.13
CA ARG A 186 -7.99 -1.65 10.55
C ARG A 186 -8.82 -2.22 9.39
N ALA A 187 -8.30 -2.23 8.17
CA ALA A 187 -8.94 -2.80 6.99
C ALA A 187 -8.91 -4.34 7.03
N LEU A 188 -9.50 -4.93 8.06
CA LEU A 188 -9.57 -6.37 8.25
C LEU A 188 -10.64 -6.99 7.34
N PRO A 189 -10.31 -8.08 6.62
CA PRO A 189 -11.28 -8.79 5.79
C PRO A 189 -12.54 -9.23 6.55
N GLY A 190 -13.71 -8.94 5.98
CA GLY A 190 -15.00 -9.25 6.57
C GLY A 190 -15.44 -8.33 7.70
N VAL A 191 -14.58 -7.42 8.16
CA VAL A 191 -14.91 -6.40 9.17
C VAL A 191 -15.09 -5.05 8.49
N MET A 192 -13.98 -4.39 8.11
CA MET A 192 -14.00 -3.11 7.38
C MET A 192 -13.67 -3.30 5.90
N ASP A 193 -12.80 -4.22 5.53
CA ASP A 193 -12.61 -4.62 4.13
C ASP A 193 -13.77 -5.52 3.71
N ARG A 194 -14.61 -5.00 2.83
CA ARG A 194 -15.87 -5.66 2.41
C ARG A 194 -15.79 -6.28 1.03
N ALA A 195 -14.60 -6.35 0.42
CA ALA A 195 -14.44 -6.95 -0.90
C ALA A 195 -15.09 -8.34 -0.95
N THR A 196 -15.98 -8.57 -1.93
CA THR A 196 -16.74 -9.83 -2.05
C THR A 196 -15.84 -11.02 -2.25
N HIS A 197 -14.88 -10.92 -3.18
CA HIS A 197 -13.90 -11.99 -3.46
C HIS A 197 -12.47 -11.50 -3.22
N GLY A 198 -12.21 -10.19 -3.31
CA GLY A 198 -10.87 -9.65 -3.39
C GLY A 198 -10.19 -9.99 -4.73
N GLN A 199 -8.89 -9.81 -4.79
CA GLN A 199 -8.04 -10.18 -5.94
C GLN A 199 -6.57 -10.27 -5.48
N PRO A 200 -5.68 -10.97 -6.22
CA PRO A 200 -4.30 -11.21 -5.78
C PRO A 200 -3.48 -9.94 -5.49
N GLY A 201 -3.70 -8.84 -6.22
CA GLY A 201 -3.03 -7.56 -5.96
C GLY A 201 -3.30 -6.98 -4.57
N LYS A 202 -4.30 -7.49 -3.84
CA LYS A 202 -4.53 -7.08 -2.45
C LYS A 202 -3.45 -7.59 -1.48
N TYR A 203 -2.65 -8.59 -1.85
CA TYR A 203 -1.48 -9.00 -1.06
C TYR A 203 -0.31 -8.03 -1.24
N LEU A 204 -0.06 -7.67 -2.50
CA LEU A 204 0.97 -6.72 -2.91
C LEU A 204 0.68 -6.25 -4.34
N PHE A 205 0.87 -4.98 -4.61
CA PHE A 205 0.70 -4.44 -5.94
C PHE A 205 1.65 -3.25 -6.06
N CYS A 206 2.85 -3.49 -6.57
CA CYS A 206 3.91 -2.49 -6.60
C CYS A 206 4.88 -2.75 -7.75
N CYS A 207 5.28 -1.69 -8.45
CA CYS A 207 6.36 -1.73 -9.43
C CYS A 207 7.00 -0.34 -9.53
N ALA A 208 8.13 -0.26 -10.24
CA ALA A 208 8.64 1.01 -10.74
C ALA A 208 8.15 1.25 -12.17
N GLU A 209 8.22 2.51 -12.62
CA GLU A 209 8.08 2.85 -14.04
C GLU A 209 9.39 2.60 -14.76
N ASN A 210 9.33 2.10 -15.99
CA ASN A 210 10.49 1.93 -16.85
C ASN A 210 10.85 3.27 -17.53
N GLU A 211 11.41 4.19 -16.75
CA GLU A 211 11.77 5.53 -17.24
C GLU A 211 12.88 5.52 -18.32
N GLU A 212 13.70 4.47 -18.36
CA GLU A 212 14.83 4.39 -19.31
C GLU A 212 14.35 4.10 -20.73
N GLU A 213 13.26 3.34 -20.87
CA GLU A 213 12.69 2.96 -22.16
C GLU A 213 11.35 3.68 -22.42
N ASN A 214 10.98 4.67 -21.60
CA ASN A 214 9.78 5.46 -21.80
C ASN A 214 10.02 6.53 -22.89
N PRO A 215 9.29 6.51 -24.02
CA PRO A 215 9.42 7.53 -25.05
C PRO A 215 8.76 8.87 -24.70
N TRP A 216 8.00 8.90 -23.60
CA TRP A 216 7.32 10.09 -23.07
C TRP A 216 8.02 10.64 -21.83
N GLU A 217 7.48 11.70 -21.27
CA GLU A 217 7.91 12.13 -19.93
C GLU A 217 7.57 11.06 -18.89
N ALA A 218 8.47 10.87 -17.92
CA ALA A 218 8.19 10.00 -16.79
C ALA A 218 6.94 10.50 -16.01
N LEU A 219 6.14 9.59 -15.47
CA LEU A 219 4.88 9.90 -14.82
C LEU A 219 4.99 11.03 -13.77
N HIS A 220 6.03 11.00 -12.93
CA HIS A 220 6.22 12.03 -11.91
C HIS A 220 6.54 13.42 -12.52
N VAL A 221 7.21 13.46 -13.67
CA VAL A 221 7.52 14.69 -14.39
C VAL A 221 6.25 15.26 -15.03
N GLU A 222 5.45 14.41 -15.70
CA GLU A 222 4.14 14.77 -16.24
C GLU A 222 3.23 15.36 -15.13
N ARG A 223 3.36 14.87 -13.90
CA ARG A 223 2.61 15.36 -12.72
C ARG A 223 3.24 16.59 -12.05
N GLY A 224 4.27 17.19 -12.65
CA GLY A 224 4.86 18.46 -12.25
C GLY A 224 6.03 18.38 -11.28
N LEU A 225 6.61 17.20 -11.07
CA LEU A 225 7.84 17.02 -10.31
C LEU A 225 9.07 17.14 -11.23
N GLU A 226 10.24 17.41 -10.65
CA GLU A 226 11.48 17.46 -11.42
C GLU A 226 12.00 16.05 -11.72
N ALA A 227 12.63 15.84 -12.88
CA ALA A 227 13.16 14.55 -13.32
C ALA A 227 14.15 13.89 -12.34
N GLY A 228 14.85 14.69 -11.54
CA GLY A 228 15.79 14.19 -10.51
C GLY A 228 15.14 13.85 -9.17
N GLN A 229 13.85 14.08 -9.01
CA GLN A 229 13.13 13.77 -7.79
C GLN A 229 12.63 12.34 -7.79
N SER A 230 12.57 11.74 -6.59
CA SER A 230 11.89 10.47 -6.40
C SER A 230 10.45 10.69 -5.99
N ALA A 231 9.56 9.87 -6.50
CA ALA A 231 8.13 10.01 -6.26
C ALA A 231 7.43 8.66 -6.08
N VAL A 232 6.28 8.70 -5.43
CA VAL A 232 5.33 7.59 -5.40
C VAL A 232 4.00 8.06 -5.96
N THR A 233 3.37 7.18 -6.73
CA THR A 233 1.99 7.34 -7.17
C THR A 233 1.16 6.17 -6.65
N VAL A 234 -0.02 6.45 -6.11
CA VAL A 234 -0.94 5.42 -5.62
C VAL A 234 -2.21 5.40 -6.44
N VAL A 235 -2.63 4.22 -6.84
CA VAL A 235 -3.80 4.00 -7.68
C VAL A 235 -4.70 2.96 -7.05
N GLY A 236 -6.00 3.23 -6.98
CA GLY A 236 -6.99 2.23 -6.60
C GLY A 236 -7.34 1.36 -7.80
N ALA A 237 -6.88 0.11 -7.84
CA ALA A 237 -7.08 -0.78 -8.99
C ALA A 237 -7.84 -2.06 -8.61
N GLU A 238 -8.90 -2.39 -9.37
CA GLU A 238 -9.69 -3.61 -9.18
C GLU A 238 -9.00 -4.87 -9.73
N GLY A 239 -7.93 -4.70 -10.49
CA GLY A 239 -7.17 -5.76 -11.13
C GLY A 239 -6.57 -5.29 -12.45
N THR A 240 -6.03 -6.24 -13.20
CA THR A 240 -5.45 -6.00 -14.53
C THR A 240 -6.28 -6.66 -15.62
N THR A 241 -6.29 -6.04 -16.79
CA THR A 241 -6.85 -6.65 -18.01
C THR A 241 -5.77 -6.68 -19.07
N ASN A 242 -5.44 -7.87 -19.53
CA ASN A 242 -4.51 -8.03 -20.63
C ASN A 242 -5.17 -7.63 -21.95
N MET A 243 -4.54 -6.69 -22.66
CA MET A 243 -4.92 -6.27 -24.00
C MET A 243 -3.84 -6.75 -24.97
N ASN A 244 -4.19 -7.73 -25.81
CA ASN A 244 -3.21 -8.37 -26.69
C ASN A 244 -3.36 -7.88 -28.13
N THR A 245 -2.27 -7.33 -28.68
CA THR A 245 -2.14 -7.03 -30.11
C THR A 245 -0.69 -7.19 -30.55
N HIS A 246 -0.50 -7.63 -31.79
CA HIS A 246 0.82 -7.70 -32.44
C HIS A 246 1.00 -6.59 -33.48
N SER A 247 0.07 -5.64 -33.56
CA SER A 247 0.14 -4.56 -34.53
C SER A 247 1.28 -3.60 -34.21
N LYS A 248 1.91 -3.10 -35.25
CA LYS A 248 2.90 -2.01 -35.20
C LYS A 248 2.33 -0.71 -35.78
N ILE A 249 1.02 -0.59 -35.78
CA ILE A 249 0.30 0.58 -36.28
C ILE A 249 -0.50 1.19 -35.11
N ALA A 250 -0.18 2.43 -34.74
CA ALA A 250 -0.78 3.13 -33.60
C ALA A 250 -2.32 3.09 -33.63
N ALA A 251 -2.94 3.38 -34.76
CA ALA A 251 -4.40 3.37 -34.90
C ALA A 251 -5.04 2.01 -34.60
N GLU A 252 -4.35 0.91 -34.89
CA GLU A 252 -4.84 -0.43 -34.61
C GLU A 252 -4.68 -0.76 -33.11
N ILE A 253 -3.55 -0.36 -32.50
CA ILE A 253 -3.34 -0.50 -31.05
C ILE A 253 -4.42 0.26 -30.29
N ILE A 254 -4.64 1.53 -30.64
CA ILE A 254 -5.68 2.37 -30.01
C ILE A 254 -7.06 1.74 -30.17
N ARG A 255 -7.37 1.14 -31.34
CA ARG A 255 -8.64 0.45 -31.56
C ARG A 255 -8.80 -0.74 -30.62
N VAL A 256 -7.76 -1.57 -30.44
CA VAL A 256 -7.79 -2.71 -29.50
C VAL A 256 -8.01 -2.23 -28.07
N VAL A 257 -7.31 -1.18 -27.66
CA VAL A 257 -7.49 -0.55 -26.35
C VAL A 257 -8.94 -0.09 -26.19
N ALA A 258 -9.46 0.71 -27.11
CA ALA A 258 -10.81 1.26 -27.06
C ALA A 258 -11.88 0.16 -27.03
N GLU A 259 -11.75 -0.89 -27.87
CA GLU A 259 -12.71 -2.00 -27.88
C GLU A 259 -12.63 -2.84 -26.58
N THR A 260 -11.45 -3.03 -26.01
CA THR A 260 -11.29 -3.73 -24.74
C THR A 260 -11.88 -2.94 -23.58
N MET A 261 -11.73 -1.62 -23.61
CA MET A 261 -12.29 -0.72 -22.59
C MET A 261 -13.83 -0.65 -22.63
N LYS A 262 -14.48 -0.97 -23.75
CA LYS A 262 -15.95 -0.99 -23.88
C LYS A 262 -16.61 -2.15 -23.13
N ARG A 263 -16.33 -2.32 -21.86
CA ARG A 263 -16.96 -3.38 -21.06
C ARG A 263 -18.34 -2.94 -20.58
N PRO A 264 -19.42 -3.71 -20.84
CA PRO A 264 -20.79 -3.31 -20.51
C PRO A 264 -21.07 -3.07 -19.02
N ALA A 265 -20.26 -3.62 -18.14
CA ALA A 265 -20.46 -3.56 -16.68
C ALA A 265 -19.20 -3.17 -15.89
N GLY A 266 -18.19 -2.59 -16.55
CA GLY A 266 -17.00 -2.07 -15.85
C GLY A 266 -17.36 -0.88 -14.97
N ASN A 267 -16.83 -0.84 -13.76
CA ASN A 267 -17.05 0.27 -12.83
C ASN A 267 -16.48 1.58 -13.35
N ASP A 268 -15.38 1.54 -14.09
CA ASP A 268 -14.68 2.69 -14.65
C ASP A 268 -15.59 3.64 -15.45
N TYR A 269 -16.56 3.07 -16.15
CA TYR A 269 -17.50 3.87 -16.97
C TYR A 269 -18.80 4.22 -16.28
N ARG A 270 -19.16 3.50 -15.23
CA ARG A 270 -20.45 3.70 -14.54
C ARG A 270 -20.34 4.68 -13.39
N THR A 271 -19.17 4.80 -12.79
CA THR A 271 -18.94 5.56 -11.56
C THR A 271 -17.92 6.69 -11.73
N GLY A 272 -17.34 6.86 -12.93
CA GLY A 272 -16.38 7.94 -13.22
C GLY A 272 -14.98 7.62 -12.72
N GLY A 273 -14.55 6.36 -12.82
CA GLY A 273 -13.17 5.96 -12.51
C GLY A 273 -12.15 6.55 -13.50
N GLU A 274 -10.89 6.52 -13.10
CA GLU A 274 -9.74 6.88 -13.93
C GLU A 274 -9.04 5.60 -14.41
N PRO A 275 -9.29 5.14 -15.66
CA PRO A 275 -8.63 3.95 -16.18
C PRO A 275 -7.14 4.23 -16.41
N TRP A 276 -6.30 3.30 -15.97
CA TRP A 276 -4.87 3.35 -16.20
C TRP A 276 -4.47 2.40 -17.31
N LEU A 277 -3.67 2.87 -18.25
CA LEU A 277 -3.11 2.09 -19.34
C LEU A 277 -1.62 1.88 -19.08
N VAL A 278 -1.17 0.64 -19.15
CA VAL A 278 0.24 0.26 -19.00
C VAL A 278 0.70 -0.33 -20.32
N PHE A 279 1.65 0.32 -20.95
CA PHE A 279 2.22 -0.11 -22.23
C PHE A 279 3.61 -0.71 -22.00
N SER A 280 3.94 -1.74 -22.81
CA SER A 280 5.34 -2.13 -22.97
C SER A 280 6.09 -1.05 -23.78
N PRO A 281 7.43 -0.98 -23.64
CA PRO A 281 8.23 -0.03 -24.41
C PRO A 281 7.94 -0.07 -25.91
N GLU A 282 7.80 -1.27 -26.48
CA GLU A 282 7.54 -1.43 -27.93
C GLU A 282 6.21 -0.86 -28.38
N HIS A 283 5.17 -0.94 -27.53
CA HIS A 283 3.88 -0.32 -27.84
C HIS A 283 3.88 1.18 -27.59
N ALA A 284 4.59 1.62 -26.56
CA ALA A 284 4.74 3.04 -26.25
C ALA A 284 5.48 3.78 -27.39
N ASP A 285 6.53 3.17 -27.95
CA ASP A 285 7.28 3.72 -29.09
C ASP A 285 6.43 3.86 -30.37
N VAL A 286 5.40 3.04 -30.52
CA VAL A 286 4.52 3.09 -31.70
C VAL A 286 3.42 4.15 -31.54
N LEU A 287 3.02 4.45 -30.29
CA LEU A 287 1.92 5.38 -29.98
C LEU A 287 2.38 6.83 -29.94
#